data_9588c2b4a793737f57ab842b17257d05
#
_entry.id   9588c2b4a793737f57ab842b17257d05
#
_cell.length_a   1.000
_cell.length_b   1.000
_cell.length_c   1.000
_cell.angle_alpha   90.00
_cell.angle_beta   90.00
_cell.angle_gamma   90.00
#
_symmetry.space_group_name_H-M   'P 1'
#
loop_
_entity.id
_entity.type
_entity.pdbx_description
1 polymer ?
#
loop_
_entity_poly.entity_id
_entity_poly.type
_entity_poly.pdbx_seq_one_letter_code
_entity_poly.pdbx_strand_id
1 'polypeptide(L)'
;MAFVYVPDRTAARPPAHLAGFTGVLQVDGYSGYQALTGGNQVTLAFCWVHVRRRFYELAVAGSAPIASETLTRIAELYRIESEIRGMSAAERRRIRQEKRRPVLEALEPWLRAKLGVISQKSKLAEAIRYALSRWDGLARFVDDGRIEIDSNVVERAIRPLALTRKNALFAGSDRGGEHWAIITSLVETCKLCGVDPQAYLADVLSRIVTGHLNTRIDDLLPWAYATTPDLKA
;
A
#
# COMPACT_ATOMS: atom_id res chain seq x y z
N MET A 1 3.64 11.95 -1.75
CA MET A 1 3.64 10.57 -2.32
C MET A 1 4.67 10.53 -3.44
N ALA A 2 5.39 9.41 -3.62
CA ALA A 2 6.37 9.29 -4.70
C ALA A 2 6.07 8.03 -5.55
N PHE A 3 6.07 8.20 -6.87
CA PHE A 3 6.04 7.13 -7.86
C PHE A 3 7.40 7.04 -8.52
N VAL A 4 7.88 5.83 -8.73
CA VAL A 4 9.17 5.59 -9.38
C VAL A 4 8.95 4.63 -10.53
N TYR A 5 9.42 5.05 -11.71
CA TYR A 5 9.46 4.19 -12.88
C TYR A 5 10.62 3.20 -12.77
N VAL A 6 10.35 1.97 -13.13
CA VAL A 6 11.38 0.94 -13.33
C VAL A 6 11.08 0.16 -14.61
N PRO A 7 12.09 -0.17 -15.44
CA PRO A 7 11.88 -0.82 -16.74
C PRO A 7 11.44 -2.28 -16.63
N ASP A 8 11.62 -2.89 -15.46
CA ASP A 8 11.30 -4.29 -15.22
C ASP A 8 10.81 -4.55 -13.79
N ARG A 9 10.41 -5.80 -13.49
CA ARG A 9 10.00 -6.26 -12.15
C ARG A 9 11.02 -7.21 -11.51
N THR A 10 12.30 -6.98 -11.72
CA THR A 10 13.32 -7.81 -11.07
C THR A 10 13.38 -7.57 -9.56
N ALA A 11 13.80 -8.58 -8.81
CA ALA A 11 13.93 -8.51 -7.35
C ALA A 11 15.02 -7.53 -6.89
N ALA A 12 15.89 -7.06 -7.80
CA ALA A 12 16.94 -6.08 -7.51
C ALA A 12 16.38 -4.63 -7.38
N ARG A 13 15.21 -4.33 -7.94
CA ARG A 13 14.65 -2.96 -7.96
C ARG A 13 14.27 -2.44 -6.58
N PRO A 14 13.50 -3.17 -5.75
CA PRO A 14 13.17 -2.69 -4.41
C PRO A 14 14.39 -2.39 -3.53
N PRO A 15 15.43 -3.25 -3.43
CA PRO A 15 16.62 -2.93 -2.68
C PRO A 15 17.39 -1.69 -3.19
N ALA A 16 17.49 -1.52 -4.50
CA ALA A 16 18.16 -0.36 -5.09
C ALA A 16 17.42 0.95 -4.77
N HIS A 17 16.08 0.93 -4.87
CA HIS A 17 15.26 2.12 -4.60
C HIS A 17 15.16 2.46 -3.12
N LEU A 18 15.16 1.45 -2.24
CA LEU A 18 15.00 1.60 -0.79
C LEU A 18 16.33 1.50 -0.05
N ALA A 19 17.46 1.73 -0.74
CA ALA A 19 18.79 1.74 -0.12
C ALA A 19 18.83 2.73 1.06
N GLY A 20 19.27 2.26 2.22
CA GLY A 20 19.32 3.05 3.47
C GLY A 20 17.98 3.18 4.22
N PHE A 21 16.88 2.63 3.70
CA PHE A 21 15.63 2.60 4.44
C PHE A 21 15.73 1.62 5.63
N THR A 22 15.24 2.05 6.79
CA THR A 22 15.13 1.24 8.00
C THR A 22 13.72 1.34 8.59
N GLY A 23 13.26 0.27 9.24
CA GLY A 23 11.96 0.24 9.90
C GLY A 23 10.94 -0.69 9.25
N VAL A 24 9.65 -0.37 9.36
CA VAL A 24 8.57 -1.20 8.84
C VAL A 24 8.18 -0.74 7.43
N LEU A 25 8.21 -1.66 6.48
CA LEU A 25 7.76 -1.46 5.10
C LEU A 25 6.47 -2.26 4.87
N GLN A 26 5.38 -1.57 4.59
CA GLN A 26 4.11 -2.21 4.24
C GLN A 26 4.04 -2.48 2.74
N VAL A 27 3.80 -3.75 2.37
CA VAL A 27 3.88 -4.23 0.99
C VAL A 27 2.69 -5.12 0.60
N ASP A 28 2.49 -5.30 -0.71
CA ASP A 28 1.46 -6.16 -1.31
C ASP A 28 1.80 -7.67 -1.28
N GLY A 29 3.00 -8.03 -0.82
CA GLY A 29 3.49 -9.42 -0.80
C GLY A 29 4.25 -9.85 -2.05
N TYR A 30 4.70 -8.90 -2.89
CA TYR A 30 5.67 -9.17 -3.94
C TYR A 30 6.97 -9.70 -3.36
N SER A 31 7.48 -10.82 -3.89
CA SER A 31 8.64 -11.53 -3.35
C SER A 31 9.95 -10.73 -3.42
N GLY A 32 10.06 -9.76 -4.32
CA GLY A 32 11.23 -8.88 -4.45
C GLY A 32 11.57 -8.09 -3.19
N TYR A 33 10.59 -7.83 -2.32
CA TYR A 33 10.83 -7.15 -1.04
C TYR A 33 11.54 -8.01 0.01
N GLN A 34 11.57 -9.35 -0.15
CA GLN A 34 12.23 -10.24 0.79
C GLN A 34 13.75 -9.98 0.89
N ALA A 35 14.37 -9.55 -0.19
CA ALA A 35 15.78 -9.19 -0.20
C ALA A 35 16.15 -8.05 0.77
N LEU A 36 15.18 -7.20 1.15
CA LEU A 36 15.38 -6.09 2.10
C LEU A 36 15.49 -6.57 3.56
N THR A 37 15.00 -7.77 3.88
CA THR A 37 14.97 -8.27 5.27
C THR A 37 16.28 -8.91 5.72
N GLY A 38 17.22 -9.16 4.80
CA GLY A 38 18.48 -9.88 5.08
C GLY A 38 19.44 -9.17 6.04
N GLY A 39 19.29 -7.87 6.26
CA GLY A 39 20.13 -7.07 7.18
C GLY A 39 19.45 -6.71 8.50
N ASN A 40 18.28 -7.29 8.82
CA ASN A 40 17.46 -7.00 10.02
C ASN A 40 17.04 -5.52 10.21
N GLN A 41 17.27 -4.67 9.21
CA GLN A 41 16.92 -3.24 9.28
C GLN A 41 15.52 -2.96 8.75
N VAL A 42 15.02 -3.80 7.84
CA VAL A 42 13.68 -3.67 7.24
C VAL A 42 12.80 -4.82 7.69
N THR A 43 11.65 -4.48 8.24
CA THR A 43 10.63 -5.43 8.67
C THR A 43 9.41 -5.28 7.76
N LEU A 44 8.92 -6.39 7.17
CA LEU A 44 7.76 -6.34 6.28
C LEU A 44 6.45 -6.45 7.06
N ALA A 45 5.50 -5.58 6.73
CA ALA A 45 4.09 -5.72 7.07
C ALA A 45 3.29 -5.98 5.78
N PHE A 46 2.31 -6.89 5.84
CA PHE A 46 1.53 -7.28 4.67
C PHE A 46 0.10 -6.76 4.72
N CYS A 47 -0.50 -6.66 3.53
CA CYS A 47 -1.82 -6.10 3.31
C CYS A 47 -2.91 -7.18 3.37
N TRP A 48 -3.90 -7.03 4.25
CA TRP A 48 -5.03 -7.95 4.38
C TRP A 48 -5.96 -7.95 3.16
N VAL A 49 -6.00 -6.88 2.37
CA VAL A 49 -6.80 -6.83 1.13
C VAL A 49 -6.39 -7.93 0.15
N HIS A 50 -5.09 -8.21 0.01
CA HIS A 50 -4.61 -9.27 -0.88
C HIS A 50 -4.98 -10.66 -0.39
N VAL A 51 -4.96 -10.90 0.92
CA VAL A 51 -5.48 -12.14 1.53
C VAL A 51 -6.98 -12.25 1.26
N ARG A 52 -7.75 -11.21 1.61
CA ARG A 52 -9.20 -11.16 1.42
C ARG A 52 -9.62 -11.42 -0.02
N ARG A 53 -8.92 -10.84 -1.00
CA ARG A 53 -9.22 -11.00 -2.43
C ARG A 53 -9.15 -12.46 -2.86
N ARG A 54 -8.13 -13.21 -2.43
CA ARG A 54 -7.98 -14.63 -2.77
C ARG A 54 -9.16 -15.48 -2.27
N PHE A 55 -9.62 -15.24 -1.05
CA PHE A 55 -10.79 -15.95 -0.52
C PHE A 55 -12.10 -15.49 -1.16
N TYR A 56 -12.21 -14.21 -1.51
CA TYR A 56 -13.37 -13.65 -2.20
C TYR A 56 -13.57 -14.28 -3.59
N GLU A 57 -12.51 -14.38 -4.37
CA GLU A 57 -12.54 -15.01 -5.70
C GLU A 57 -13.00 -16.46 -5.63
N LEU A 58 -12.65 -17.18 -4.58
CA LEU A 58 -13.10 -18.55 -4.34
C LEU A 58 -14.58 -18.60 -3.93
N ALA A 59 -15.00 -17.70 -3.07
CA ALA A 59 -16.39 -17.67 -2.58
C ALA A 59 -17.40 -17.30 -3.68
N VAL A 60 -17.03 -16.41 -4.61
CA VAL A 60 -17.91 -16.03 -5.73
C VAL A 60 -17.90 -17.04 -6.89
N ALA A 61 -16.84 -17.86 -7.00
CA ALA A 61 -16.72 -18.87 -8.05
C ALA A 61 -17.61 -20.11 -7.83
N GLY A 62 -18.20 -20.27 -6.63
CA GLY A 62 -19.06 -21.41 -6.30
C GLY A 62 -19.19 -21.65 -4.80
N SER A 63 -19.71 -22.83 -4.42
CA SER A 63 -19.85 -23.17 -3.00
C SER A 63 -18.47 -23.40 -2.36
N ALA A 64 -18.05 -22.45 -1.54
CA ALA A 64 -16.74 -22.47 -0.86
C ALA A 64 -16.90 -22.07 0.64
N PRO A 65 -17.50 -22.93 1.47
CA PRO A 65 -17.86 -22.58 2.85
C PRO A 65 -16.65 -22.15 3.69
N ILE A 66 -15.48 -22.78 3.52
CA ILE A 66 -14.26 -22.38 4.23
C ILE A 66 -13.80 -20.98 3.78
N ALA A 67 -13.90 -20.65 2.49
CA ALA A 67 -13.56 -19.32 2.01
C ALA A 67 -14.52 -18.26 2.55
N SER A 68 -15.82 -18.54 2.55
CA SER A 68 -16.85 -17.65 3.10
C SER A 68 -16.68 -17.42 4.60
N GLU A 69 -16.42 -18.47 5.38
CA GLU A 69 -16.11 -18.35 6.80
C GLU A 69 -14.82 -17.52 7.05
N THR A 70 -13.78 -17.73 6.23
CA THR A 70 -12.55 -16.92 6.31
C THR A 70 -12.86 -15.44 6.07
N LEU A 71 -13.71 -15.13 5.09
CA LEU A 71 -14.12 -13.76 4.80
C LEU A 71 -14.88 -13.12 5.96
N THR A 72 -15.77 -13.88 6.62
CA THR A 72 -16.49 -13.40 7.82
C THR A 72 -15.53 -13.03 8.94
N ARG A 73 -14.52 -13.87 9.21
CA ARG A 73 -13.49 -13.60 10.22
C ARG A 73 -12.61 -12.41 9.86
N ILE A 74 -12.24 -12.26 8.58
CA ILE A 74 -11.52 -11.09 8.10
C ILE A 74 -12.39 -9.82 8.21
N ALA A 75 -13.68 -9.90 7.92
CA ALA A 75 -14.60 -8.76 8.05
C ALA A 75 -14.65 -8.23 9.48
N GLU A 76 -14.55 -9.10 10.49
CA GLU A 76 -14.48 -8.68 11.89
C GLU A 76 -13.22 -7.82 12.17
N LEU A 77 -12.07 -8.15 11.58
CA LEU A 77 -10.88 -7.31 11.66
C LEU A 77 -11.14 -5.90 11.10
N TYR A 78 -11.83 -5.80 9.97
CA TYR A 78 -12.16 -4.50 9.36
C TYR A 78 -13.22 -3.73 10.14
N ARG A 79 -14.20 -4.41 10.73
CA ARG A 79 -15.21 -3.79 11.60
C ARG A 79 -14.54 -3.07 12.77
N ILE A 80 -13.66 -3.75 13.49
CA ILE A 80 -12.92 -3.15 14.60
C ILE A 80 -12.05 -1.97 14.10
N GLU A 81 -11.43 -2.06 12.91
CA GLU A 81 -10.64 -0.95 12.34
C GLU A 81 -11.46 0.30 12.07
N SER A 82 -12.70 0.13 11.63
CA SER A 82 -13.58 1.27 11.38
C SER A 82 -13.92 2.05 12.67
N GLU A 83 -13.97 1.36 13.81
CA GLU A 83 -14.24 1.96 15.12
C GLU A 83 -13.09 2.84 15.63
N ILE A 84 -11.84 2.50 15.27
CA ILE A 84 -10.63 3.19 15.76
C ILE A 84 -10.01 4.16 14.75
N ARG A 85 -10.72 4.41 13.65
CA ARG A 85 -10.25 5.36 12.64
C ARG A 85 -10.14 6.77 13.23
N GLY A 86 -9.00 7.44 12.98
CA GLY A 86 -8.71 8.78 13.50
C GLY A 86 -8.18 8.83 14.93
N MET A 87 -8.14 7.70 15.66
CA MET A 87 -7.52 7.62 16.97
C MET A 87 -5.99 7.68 16.89
N SER A 88 -5.34 8.05 17.99
CA SER A 88 -3.88 8.04 18.11
C SER A 88 -3.29 6.62 17.92
N ALA A 89 -2.03 6.54 17.51
CA ALA A 89 -1.35 5.25 17.33
C ALA A 89 -1.33 4.42 18.64
N ALA A 90 -1.19 5.07 19.78
CA ALA A 90 -1.21 4.40 21.09
C ALA A 90 -2.58 3.77 21.40
N GLU A 91 -3.67 4.51 21.14
CA GLU A 91 -5.03 4.02 21.35
C GLU A 91 -5.39 2.91 20.36
N ARG A 92 -5.03 3.08 19.07
CA ARG A 92 -5.20 2.04 18.05
C ARG A 92 -4.51 0.74 18.47
N ARG A 93 -3.25 0.83 18.93
CA ARG A 93 -2.51 -0.33 19.42
C ARG A 93 -3.24 -1.00 20.58
N ARG A 94 -3.66 -0.24 21.60
CA ARG A 94 -4.36 -0.76 22.77
C ARG A 94 -5.63 -1.53 22.38
N ILE A 95 -6.51 -0.91 21.58
CA ILE A 95 -7.78 -1.53 21.16
C ILE A 95 -7.54 -2.74 20.24
N ARG A 96 -6.54 -2.68 19.37
CA ARG A 96 -6.15 -3.80 18.51
C ARG A 96 -5.67 -4.98 19.32
N GLN A 97 -4.87 -4.76 20.36
CA GLN A 97 -4.43 -5.82 21.27
C GLN A 97 -5.59 -6.43 22.06
N GLU A 98 -6.51 -5.60 22.51
CA GLU A 98 -7.68 -6.06 23.27
C GLU A 98 -8.68 -6.83 22.40
N LYS A 99 -9.04 -6.30 21.23
CA LYS A 99 -10.15 -6.83 20.42
C LYS A 99 -9.71 -7.70 19.24
N ARG A 100 -8.56 -7.42 18.62
CA ARG A 100 -8.13 -8.09 17.38
C ARG A 100 -7.16 -9.22 17.59
N ARG A 101 -6.31 -9.12 18.58
CA ARG A 101 -5.39 -10.21 18.92
C ARG A 101 -6.14 -11.53 19.10
N PRO A 102 -7.24 -11.61 19.87
CA PRO A 102 -8.02 -12.85 20.01
C PRO A 102 -8.58 -13.37 18.68
N VAL A 103 -9.01 -12.47 17.77
CA VAL A 103 -9.50 -12.87 16.45
C VAL A 103 -8.39 -13.51 15.60
N LEU A 104 -7.20 -12.94 15.61
CA LEU A 104 -6.05 -13.49 14.89
C LEU A 104 -5.56 -14.81 15.51
N GLU A 105 -5.49 -14.88 16.83
CA GLU A 105 -5.09 -16.08 17.57
C GLU A 105 -6.07 -17.25 17.36
N ALA A 106 -7.33 -16.96 17.08
CA ALA A 106 -8.33 -17.98 16.71
C ALA A 106 -8.28 -18.31 15.20
N LEU A 107 -7.97 -17.33 14.34
CA LEU A 107 -7.99 -17.52 12.89
C LEU A 107 -6.81 -18.35 12.39
N GLU A 108 -5.61 -18.14 12.91
CA GLU A 108 -4.42 -18.86 12.44
C GLU A 108 -4.51 -20.39 12.65
N PRO A 109 -4.79 -20.91 13.87
CA PRO A 109 -4.93 -22.34 14.09
C PRO A 109 -6.09 -22.92 13.29
N TRP A 110 -7.18 -22.17 13.12
CA TRP A 110 -8.31 -22.60 12.31
C TRP A 110 -7.93 -22.77 10.84
N LEU A 111 -7.18 -21.82 10.25
CA LEU A 111 -6.66 -21.93 8.88
C LEU A 111 -5.71 -23.13 8.74
N ARG A 112 -4.83 -23.35 9.70
CA ARG A 112 -3.92 -24.51 9.74
C ARG A 112 -4.69 -25.83 9.78
N ALA A 113 -5.72 -25.93 10.62
CA ALA A 113 -6.59 -27.10 10.69
C ALA A 113 -7.33 -27.35 9.36
N LYS A 114 -7.88 -26.29 8.75
CA LYS A 114 -8.54 -26.42 7.44
C LYS A 114 -7.59 -26.83 6.33
N LEU A 115 -6.36 -26.33 6.34
CA LEU A 115 -5.34 -26.74 5.37
C LEU A 115 -5.03 -28.25 5.46
N GLY A 116 -5.06 -28.84 6.66
CA GLY A 116 -4.81 -30.26 6.91
C GLY A 116 -5.89 -31.19 6.33
N VAL A 117 -7.11 -30.70 6.10
CA VAL A 117 -8.25 -31.56 5.70
C VAL A 117 -8.71 -31.31 4.26
N ILE A 118 -8.04 -30.46 3.49
CA ILE A 118 -8.38 -30.17 2.09
C ILE A 118 -7.30 -30.65 1.13
N SER A 119 -7.66 -30.79 -0.15
CA SER A 119 -6.69 -31.14 -1.19
C SER A 119 -5.58 -30.08 -1.29
N GLN A 120 -4.33 -30.49 -1.13
CA GLN A 120 -3.16 -29.62 -1.15
C GLN A 120 -2.92 -28.91 -2.49
N LYS A 121 -3.48 -29.45 -3.58
CA LYS A 121 -3.42 -28.85 -4.94
C LYS A 121 -4.58 -27.90 -5.23
N SER A 122 -5.51 -27.70 -4.28
CA SER A 122 -6.65 -26.82 -4.48
C SER A 122 -6.26 -25.33 -4.39
N LYS A 123 -6.97 -24.48 -5.11
CA LYS A 123 -6.84 -23.01 -4.99
C LYS A 123 -7.10 -22.51 -3.57
N LEU A 124 -7.95 -23.21 -2.81
CA LEU A 124 -8.20 -22.88 -1.41
C LEU A 124 -6.97 -23.15 -0.54
N ALA A 125 -6.27 -24.28 -0.74
CA ALA A 125 -5.03 -24.58 -0.04
C ALA A 125 -3.92 -23.55 -0.40
N GLU A 126 -3.87 -23.09 -1.65
CA GLU A 126 -2.98 -22.03 -2.08
C GLU A 126 -3.28 -20.70 -1.36
N ALA A 127 -4.57 -20.31 -1.27
CA ALA A 127 -4.98 -19.10 -0.57
C ALA A 127 -4.65 -19.15 0.93
N ILE A 128 -4.86 -20.31 1.58
CA ILE A 128 -4.51 -20.50 2.99
C ILE A 128 -2.99 -20.43 3.18
N ARG A 129 -2.19 -21.15 2.36
CA ARG A 129 -0.72 -21.06 2.43
C ARG A 129 -0.20 -19.66 2.21
N TYR A 130 -0.80 -18.90 1.29
CA TYR A 130 -0.45 -17.51 1.06
C TYR A 130 -0.61 -16.67 2.34
N ALA A 131 -1.71 -16.83 3.08
CA ALA A 131 -1.94 -16.13 4.33
C ALA A 131 -0.96 -16.60 5.42
N LEU A 132 -0.84 -17.92 5.62
CA LEU A 132 -0.01 -18.49 6.69
C LEU A 132 1.49 -18.21 6.50
N SER A 133 2.00 -18.21 5.27
CA SER A 133 3.41 -17.89 5.00
C SER A 133 3.77 -16.42 5.24
N ARG A 134 2.78 -15.55 5.46
CA ARG A 134 2.94 -14.11 5.70
C ARG A 134 2.36 -13.69 7.05
N TRP A 135 2.03 -14.67 7.91
CA TRP A 135 1.23 -14.44 9.11
C TRP A 135 1.82 -13.38 10.04
N ASP A 136 3.10 -13.47 10.36
CA ASP A 136 3.78 -12.52 11.24
C ASP A 136 3.68 -11.08 10.74
N GLY A 137 3.87 -10.88 9.42
CA GLY A 137 3.74 -9.56 8.81
C GLY A 137 2.28 -9.09 8.68
N LEU A 138 1.32 -10.02 8.54
CA LEU A 138 -0.12 -9.71 8.57
C LEU A 138 -0.61 -9.36 9.97
N ALA A 139 -0.03 -9.93 11.02
CA ALA A 139 -0.39 -9.66 12.41
C ALA A 139 0.27 -8.40 12.98
N ARG A 140 1.35 -7.92 12.39
CA ARG A 140 2.20 -6.84 12.91
C ARG A 140 1.47 -5.55 13.25
N PHE A 141 0.42 -5.18 12.51
CA PHE A 141 -0.37 -3.99 12.80
C PHE A 141 -1.05 -3.99 14.18
N VAL A 142 -1.17 -5.14 14.82
CA VAL A 142 -1.72 -5.25 16.18
C VAL A 142 -0.76 -4.69 17.23
N ASP A 143 0.54 -4.80 16.97
CA ASP A 143 1.59 -4.38 17.89
C ASP A 143 2.10 -2.97 17.64
N ASP A 144 1.83 -2.40 16.45
CA ASP A 144 2.16 -1.02 16.12
C ASP A 144 0.93 -0.28 15.55
N GLY A 145 0.41 0.67 16.30
CA GLY A 145 -0.76 1.45 15.90
C GLY A 145 -0.54 2.36 14.68
N ARG A 146 0.70 2.54 14.23
CA ARG A 146 1.03 3.31 13.01
C ARG A 146 0.82 2.50 11.74
N ILE A 147 0.92 1.17 11.82
CA ILE A 147 0.76 0.27 10.69
C ILE A 147 -0.73 0.16 10.36
N GLU A 148 -1.09 0.32 9.09
CA GLU A 148 -2.46 0.10 8.62
C GLU A 148 -2.74 -1.38 8.38
N ILE A 149 -4.01 -1.79 8.46
CA ILE A 149 -4.42 -3.17 8.15
C ILE A 149 -4.24 -3.48 6.66
N ASP A 150 -4.30 -2.45 5.82
CA ASP A 150 -4.17 -2.56 4.38
C ASP A 150 -3.45 -1.35 3.75
N SER A 151 -3.08 -1.51 2.48
CA SER A 151 -2.44 -0.48 1.65
C SER A 151 -3.43 0.25 0.74
N ASN A 152 -4.71 0.30 1.07
CA ASN A 152 -5.75 0.89 0.21
C ASN A 152 -5.48 2.33 -0.18
N VAL A 153 -4.79 3.11 0.65
CA VAL A 153 -4.38 4.49 0.31
C VAL A 153 -3.43 4.49 -0.88
N VAL A 154 -2.43 3.61 -0.88
CA VAL A 154 -1.47 3.45 -1.98
C VAL A 154 -2.16 2.89 -3.22
N GLU A 155 -3.01 1.87 -3.07
CA GLU A 155 -3.73 1.27 -4.20
C GLU A 155 -4.68 2.26 -4.87
N ARG A 156 -5.36 3.11 -4.10
CA ARG A 156 -6.20 4.19 -4.66
C ARG A 156 -5.39 5.22 -5.42
N ALA A 157 -4.22 5.58 -4.92
CA ALA A 157 -3.35 6.55 -5.59
C ALA A 157 -2.74 6.02 -6.90
N ILE A 158 -2.45 4.71 -6.98
CA ILE A 158 -1.94 4.11 -8.22
C ILE A 158 -3.05 3.79 -9.24
N ARG A 159 -4.31 3.76 -8.81
CA ARG A 159 -5.44 3.40 -9.67
C ARG A 159 -5.60 4.28 -10.92
N PRO A 160 -5.47 5.61 -10.85
CA PRO A 160 -5.52 6.46 -12.05
C PRO A 160 -4.47 6.07 -13.08
N LEU A 161 -3.22 5.79 -12.64
CA LEU A 161 -2.14 5.31 -13.51
C LEU A 161 -2.49 3.98 -14.17
N ALA A 162 -3.01 3.03 -13.39
CA ALA A 162 -3.39 1.72 -13.90
C ALA A 162 -4.56 1.79 -14.90
N LEU A 163 -5.49 2.74 -14.74
CA LEU A 163 -6.58 2.99 -15.68
C LEU A 163 -6.08 3.68 -16.95
N THR A 164 -5.24 4.70 -16.81
CA THR A 164 -4.66 5.43 -17.95
C THR A 164 -3.79 4.51 -18.81
N ARG A 165 -3.08 3.54 -18.19
CA ARG A 165 -2.33 2.52 -18.94
C ARG A 165 -3.20 1.71 -19.90
N LYS A 166 -4.48 1.45 -19.56
CA LYS A 166 -5.41 0.76 -20.46
C LYS A 166 -5.78 1.59 -21.68
N ASN A 167 -5.76 2.91 -21.54
CA ASN A 167 -6.14 3.84 -22.62
C ASN A 167 -4.93 4.28 -23.45
N ALA A 168 -3.78 4.52 -22.80
CA ALA A 168 -2.58 5.08 -23.42
C ALA A 168 -1.59 4.02 -23.93
N LEU A 169 -1.80 2.74 -23.70
CA LEU A 169 -1.02 1.55 -24.09
C LEU A 169 0.49 1.64 -23.80
N PHE A 170 1.14 2.78 -24.07
CA PHE A 170 2.59 2.99 -23.96
C PHE A 170 2.93 4.31 -23.28
N ALA A 171 4.06 4.35 -22.57
CA ALA A 171 4.70 5.58 -22.08
C ALA A 171 5.63 6.20 -23.14
N GLY A 172 5.74 5.60 -24.31
CA GLY A 172 6.58 6.03 -25.44
C GLY A 172 8.04 5.59 -25.31
N SER A 173 8.63 5.72 -24.14
CA SER A 173 10.02 5.37 -23.83
C SER A 173 10.23 5.25 -22.32
N ASP A 174 11.38 4.75 -21.87
CA ASP A 174 11.76 4.75 -20.45
C ASP A 174 11.73 6.17 -19.87
N ARG A 175 12.27 7.15 -20.61
CA ARG A 175 12.22 8.56 -20.22
C ARG A 175 10.79 9.09 -20.12
N GLY A 176 9.89 8.65 -20.98
CA GLY A 176 8.45 8.96 -20.88
C GLY A 176 7.83 8.38 -19.61
N GLY A 177 8.23 7.16 -19.22
CA GLY A 177 7.84 6.52 -17.98
C GLY A 177 8.33 7.27 -16.73
N GLU A 178 9.58 7.74 -16.75
CA GLU A 178 10.17 8.57 -15.68
C GLU A 178 9.41 9.90 -15.53
N HIS A 179 9.19 10.63 -16.61
CA HIS A 179 8.44 11.88 -16.60
C HIS A 179 7.03 11.67 -16.06
N TRP A 180 6.36 10.60 -16.47
CA TRP A 180 5.03 10.28 -15.98
C TRP A 180 5.02 10.01 -14.48
N ALA A 181 5.99 9.26 -13.97
CA ALA A 181 6.13 8.99 -12.53
C ALA A 181 6.35 10.30 -11.74
N ILE A 182 7.19 11.22 -12.23
CA ILE A 182 7.45 12.52 -11.60
C ILE A 182 6.17 13.36 -11.56
N ILE A 183 5.50 13.55 -12.71
CA ILE A 183 4.28 14.37 -12.78
C ILE A 183 3.19 13.80 -11.88
N THR A 184 3.00 12.47 -11.88
CA THR A 184 2.03 11.83 -11.00
C THR A 184 2.38 12.02 -9.53
N SER A 185 3.65 11.97 -9.17
CA SER A 185 4.12 12.24 -7.80
C SER A 185 3.73 13.65 -7.35
N LEU A 186 3.91 14.65 -8.20
CA LEU A 186 3.53 16.03 -7.93
C LEU A 186 2.00 16.16 -7.78
N VAL A 187 1.23 15.63 -8.73
CA VAL A 187 -0.25 15.69 -8.72
C VAL A 187 -0.84 15.03 -7.45
N GLU A 188 -0.38 13.83 -7.11
CA GLU A 188 -0.88 13.15 -5.91
C GLU A 188 -0.41 13.83 -4.62
N THR A 189 0.77 14.45 -4.62
CA THR A 189 1.23 15.23 -3.47
C THR A 189 0.42 16.51 -3.31
N CYS A 190 0.06 17.22 -4.40
CA CYS A 190 -0.86 18.35 -4.35
C CYS A 190 -2.18 17.97 -3.65
N LYS A 191 -2.80 16.86 -4.05
CA LYS A 191 -4.04 16.36 -3.43
C LYS A 191 -3.88 16.10 -1.93
N LEU A 192 -2.75 15.52 -1.51
CA LEU A 192 -2.45 15.29 -0.10
C LEU A 192 -2.26 16.59 0.69
N CYS A 193 -1.73 17.64 0.04
CA CYS A 193 -1.54 18.97 0.63
C CYS A 193 -2.77 19.88 0.52
N GLY A 194 -3.88 19.40 -0.08
CA GLY A 194 -5.08 20.22 -0.31
C GLY A 194 -4.89 21.33 -1.35
N VAL A 195 -3.94 21.15 -2.26
CA VAL A 195 -3.62 22.07 -3.37
C VAL A 195 -4.30 21.56 -4.65
N ASP A 196 -4.93 22.46 -5.41
CA ASP A 196 -5.46 22.12 -6.74
C ASP A 196 -4.29 21.81 -7.70
N PRO A 197 -4.21 20.60 -8.27
CA PRO A 197 -3.08 20.21 -9.11
C PRO A 197 -2.98 21.00 -10.42
N GLN A 198 -4.11 21.43 -10.99
CA GLN A 198 -4.11 22.19 -12.26
C GLN A 198 -3.59 23.61 -12.05
N ALA A 199 -4.09 24.29 -11.02
CA ALA A 199 -3.62 25.62 -10.66
C ALA A 199 -2.13 25.59 -10.28
N TYR A 200 -1.72 24.60 -9.49
CA TYR A 200 -0.32 24.38 -9.11
C TYR A 200 0.59 24.23 -10.33
N LEU A 201 0.26 23.34 -11.26
CA LEU A 201 1.09 23.10 -12.45
C LEU A 201 1.18 24.33 -13.34
N ALA A 202 0.07 25.07 -13.52
CA ALA A 202 0.06 26.29 -14.31
C ALA A 202 0.96 27.38 -13.70
N ASP A 203 0.89 27.60 -12.38
CA ASP A 203 1.72 28.58 -11.68
C ASP A 203 3.21 28.18 -11.68
N VAL A 204 3.52 26.92 -11.37
CA VAL A 204 4.90 26.42 -11.34
C VAL A 204 5.55 26.56 -12.74
N LEU A 205 4.85 26.17 -13.80
CA LEU A 205 5.35 26.33 -15.17
C LEU A 205 5.57 27.80 -15.50
N SER A 206 4.64 28.71 -15.13
CA SER A 206 4.80 30.14 -15.32
C SER A 206 6.04 30.68 -14.62
N ARG A 207 6.26 30.31 -13.35
CA ARG A 207 7.44 30.73 -12.58
C ARG A 207 8.75 30.25 -13.19
N ILE A 208 8.81 28.98 -13.63
CA ILE A 208 10.00 28.41 -14.29
C ILE A 208 10.32 29.19 -15.55
N VAL A 209 9.33 29.46 -16.41
CA VAL A 209 9.51 30.20 -17.67
C VAL A 209 9.90 31.66 -17.44
N THR A 210 9.43 32.27 -16.37
CA THR A 210 9.78 33.68 -16.00
C THR A 210 11.09 33.80 -15.22
N GLY A 211 11.86 32.72 -15.07
CA GLY A 211 13.25 32.76 -14.55
C GLY A 211 13.37 32.45 -13.06
N HIS A 212 12.48 31.58 -12.51
CA HIS A 212 12.68 31.08 -11.15
C HIS A 212 14.04 30.40 -11.00
N LEU A 213 14.77 30.71 -9.93
CA LEU A 213 16.11 30.21 -9.71
C LEU A 213 16.13 28.71 -9.44
N ASN A 214 16.92 27.94 -10.18
CA ASN A 214 17.08 26.50 -9.97
C ASN A 214 17.58 26.14 -8.57
N THR A 215 18.35 27.03 -7.91
CA THR A 215 18.80 26.86 -6.55
C THR A 215 17.67 26.96 -5.51
N ARG A 216 16.50 27.40 -5.92
CA ARG A 216 15.30 27.55 -5.10
C ARG A 216 14.14 26.67 -5.61
N ILE A 217 14.43 25.62 -6.33
CA ILE A 217 13.40 24.72 -6.91
C ILE A 217 12.51 24.10 -5.82
N ASP A 218 13.02 23.92 -4.61
CA ASP A 218 12.28 23.37 -3.47
C ASP A 218 11.11 24.27 -3.04
N ASP A 219 11.16 25.57 -3.32
CA ASP A 219 10.05 26.51 -3.04
C ASP A 219 8.81 26.20 -3.91
N LEU A 220 9.00 25.50 -5.00
CA LEU A 220 7.94 25.10 -5.93
C LEU A 220 7.32 23.75 -5.60
N LEU A 221 7.81 23.04 -4.59
CA LEU A 221 7.26 21.74 -4.21
C LEU A 221 5.86 21.88 -3.58
N PRO A 222 4.92 20.92 -3.81
CA PRO A 222 3.53 21.07 -3.41
C PRO A 222 3.30 21.43 -1.93
N TRP A 223 4.15 20.92 -1.04
CA TRP A 223 4.05 21.24 0.39
C TRP A 223 4.55 22.64 0.75
N ALA A 224 5.54 23.17 0.04
CA ALA A 224 5.99 24.55 0.19
C ALA A 224 4.95 25.51 -0.38
N TYR A 225 4.35 25.15 -1.53
CA TYR A 225 3.27 25.90 -2.18
C TYR A 225 2.04 26.04 -1.28
N ALA A 226 1.64 24.99 -0.56
CA ALA A 226 0.48 24.98 0.33
C ALA A 226 0.61 25.95 1.53
N THR A 227 1.84 26.29 1.93
CA THR A 227 2.13 27.16 3.08
C THR A 227 2.25 28.65 2.71
N THR A 228 2.27 28.98 1.42
CA THR A 228 2.43 30.37 0.94
C THR A 228 1.06 31.05 0.87
N PRO A 229 0.79 32.13 1.65
CA PRO A 229 -0.55 32.73 1.76
C PRO A 229 -1.08 33.36 0.47
N ASP A 230 -0.21 33.81 -0.43
CA ASP A 230 -0.56 34.62 -1.60
C ASP A 230 -1.05 33.81 -2.82
N LEU A 231 -1.24 32.50 -2.71
CA LEU A 231 -1.51 31.60 -3.84
C LEU A 231 -2.90 30.94 -3.81
N LYS A 232 -3.81 31.46 -2.96
CA LYS A 232 -5.19 30.97 -2.85
C LYS A 232 -6.22 31.86 -3.57
N ALA A 233 -5.78 32.67 -4.53
CA ALA A 233 -6.67 33.52 -5.32
C ALA A 233 -7.03 32.87 -6.66
#